data_250e2dbcce20e88fe67fc4ebce66e4ab
#
_entry.id   250e2dbcce20e88fe67fc4ebce66e4ab
#
_cell.length_a   1.000
_cell.length_b   1.000
_cell.length_c   1.000
_cell.angle_alpha   90.00
_cell.angle_beta   90.00
_cell.angle_gamma   90.00
#
_symmetry.space_group_name_H-M   'P 1'
#
loop_
_entity.id
_entity.type
_entity.pdbx_description
1 polymer ?
#
loop_
_entity_poly.entity_id
_entity_poly.type
_entity_poly.pdbx_seq_one_letter_code
_entity_poly.pdbx_strand_id
1 'polypeptide(L)'
;MNTLPLVSATYNDAKTVVLARFGGEAVSVLDAVMCNPLRKLCPDAGDIVYDDGTPVCFQACMLRRLYNGKTEVFGKVAGLTCLKSDAPAESYIDVKIAANRPRHGSVIGFGNSQNAESAYSAHRMASKKNPTTFEGPESCARFLWRVVRPLECLAYFIRRKIFKAGLPKWKEFSTLSSADYEVKRGELSIRRLMEIKPEFFDVLMAEYLKTNEGLVCSRTAEEVEWIFGERVKNGQCVLLGAFKDGKPVGYIVARSKPDAKRWQILDWFALEDSPKILESLLAELCVFLKRKTPAMMLEVIGFPTAAQPILKRYLPHERQTGHNVFSWGSSNKEFRESVLPIIDTPKSWFFGPYDGDECMN
;
A
#
# COMPACT_ATOMS: atom_id res chain seq x y z
N MET A 1 -2.05 -32.49 -2.80
CA MET A 1 -1.52 -31.09 -2.86
C MET A 1 -0.36 -30.93 -1.90
N ASN A 2 0.66 -30.15 -2.26
CA ASN A 2 1.84 -29.85 -1.45
C ASN A 2 2.04 -28.33 -1.42
N THR A 3 2.52 -27.79 -0.30
CA THR A 3 2.78 -26.36 -0.15
C THR A 3 4.25 -26.12 0.14
N LEU A 4 4.91 -25.32 -0.69
CA LEU A 4 6.31 -24.92 -0.55
C LEU A 4 6.42 -23.41 -0.33
N PRO A 5 7.49 -22.93 0.37
CA PRO A 5 7.72 -21.52 0.52
C PRO A 5 8.09 -20.86 -0.82
N LEU A 6 7.66 -19.61 -1.01
CA LEU A 6 8.09 -18.76 -2.12
C LEU A 6 9.49 -18.21 -1.80
N VAL A 7 10.48 -18.81 -2.43
CA VAL A 7 11.90 -18.44 -2.35
C VAL A 7 12.47 -18.29 -3.76
N SER A 8 13.72 -17.92 -3.88
CA SER A 8 14.37 -17.76 -5.20
C SER A 8 14.30 -19.03 -6.05
N ALA A 9 14.38 -20.22 -5.44
CA ALA A 9 14.28 -21.50 -6.13
C ALA A 9 12.87 -21.78 -6.71
N THR A 10 11.81 -21.27 -6.08
CA THR A 10 10.41 -21.47 -6.52
C THR A 10 9.83 -20.24 -7.22
N TYR A 11 10.64 -19.21 -7.49
CA TYR A 11 10.21 -17.99 -8.15
C TYR A 11 9.57 -18.22 -9.53
N ASN A 12 10.18 -19.06 -10.36
CA ASN A 12 9.68 -19.34 -11.71
C ASN A 12 8.32 -20.04 -11.69
N ASP A 13 8.05 -20.83 -10.68
CA ASP A 13 6.77 -21.50 -10.48
C ASP A 13 5.68 -20.48 -10.12
N ALA A 14 5.97 -19.56 -9.19
CA ALA A 14 5.07 -18.44 -8.87
C ALA A 14 4.82 -17.56 -10.11
N LYS A 15 5.87 -17.23 -10.86
CA LYS A 15 5.76 -16.46 -12.12
C LYS A 15 4.86 -17.13 -13.13
N THR A 16 4.93 -18.46 -13.25
CA THR A 16 4.04 -19.23 -14.13
C THR A 16 2.57 -19.07 -13.73
N VAL A 17 2.26 -19.13 -12.44
CA VAL A 17 0.89 -18.90 -11.92
C VAL A 17 0.42 -17.48 -12.20
N VAL A 18 1.28 -16.46 -11.99
CA VAL A 18 0.97 -15.04 -12.28
C VAL A 18 0.65 -14.85 -13.76
N LEU A 19 1.52 -15.35 -14.64
CA LEU A 19 1.36 -15.19 -16.08
C LEU A 19 0.07 -15.84 -16.59
N ALA A 20 -0.27 -17.02 -16.07
CA ALA A 20 -1.51 -17.72 -16.43
C ALA A 20 -2.77 -16.96 -16.01
N ARG A 21 -2.73 -16.19 -14.92
CA ARG A 21 -3.90 -15.51 -14.36
C ARG A 21 -4.03 -14.05 -14.77
N PHE A 22 -2.95 -13.30 -14.74
CA PHE A 22 -2.96 -11.84 -14.88
C PHE A 22 -2.11 -11.32 -16.05
N GLY A 23 -1.34 -12.17 -16.70
CA GLY A 23 -0.38 -11.74 -17.73
C GLY A 23 0.88 -11.09 -17.15
N GLY A 24 1.68 -10.51 -18.05
CA GLY A 24 3.02 -10.01 -17.69
C GLY A 24 3.04 -8.81 -16.76
N GLU A 25 1.97 -8.01 -16.73
CA GLU A 25 1.92 -6.79 -15.91
C GLU A 25 2.01 -7.07 -14.39
N ALA A 26 1.47 -8.20 -13.94
CA ALA A 26 1.52 -8.58 -12.53
C ALA A 26 2.86 -9.20 -12.09
N VAL A 27 3.76 -9.50 -13.01
CA VAL A 27 5.09 -10.03 -12.68
C VAL A 27 5.91 -9.00 -11.91
N SER A 28 5.74 -7.71 -12.21
CA SER A 28 6.43 -6.64 -11.47
C SER A 28 6.08 -6.61 -9.97
N VAL A 29 4.87 -7.02 -9.60
CA VAL A 29 4.46 -7.13 -8.19
C VAL A 29 5.19 -8.30 -7.52
N LEU A 30 5.31 -9.43 -8.22
CA LEU A 30 6.09 -10.58 -7.73
C LEU A 30 7.57 -10.19 -7.57
N ASP A 31 8.14 -9.50 -8.55
CA ASP A 31 9.52 -9.00 -8.49
C ASP A 31 9.73 -8.07 -7.29
N ALA A 32 8.80 -7.14 -7.07
CA ALA A 32 8.86 -6.23 -5.92
C ALA A 32 8.84 -6.99 -4.58
N VAL A 33 8.00 -8.01 -4.46
CA VAL A 33 7.96 -8.87 -3.26
C VAL A 33 9.30 -9.60 -3.07
N MET A 34 9.89 -10.10 -4.15
CA MET A 34 11.19 -10.80 -4.11
C MET A 34 12.36 -9.86 -3.79
N CYS A 35 12.23 -8.57 -4.04
CA CYS A 35 13.22 -7.53 -3.72
C CYS A 35 13.05 -6.91 -2.33
N ASN A 36 12.16 -7.44 -1.48
CA ASN A 36 11.96 -6.91 -0.12
C ASN A 36 13.29 -6.91 0.67
N PRO A 37 13.76 -5.77 1.21
CA PRO A 37 15.02 -5.67 1.94
C PRO A 37 15.07 -6.56 3.19
N LEU A 38 13.92 -6.87 3.78
CA LEU A 38 13.82 -7.75 4.95
C LEU A 38 13.98 -9.24 4.62
N ARG A 39 14.13 -9.64 3.33
CA ARG A 39 14.43 -11.02 2.95
C ARG A 39 15.77 -11.52 3.46
N LYS A 40 16.69 -10.62 3.77
CA LYS A 40 17.92 -10.99 4.50
C LYS A 40 17.64 -11.59 5.89
N LEU A 41 16.51 -11.23 6.51
CA LEU A 41 16.06 -11.79 7.78
C LEU A 41 15.09 -12.97 7.60
N CYS A 42 14.24 -12.92 6.58
CA CYS A 42 13.25 -13.93 6.25
C CYS A 42 13.29 -14.20 4.75
N PRO A 43 13.96 -15.26 4.28
CA PRO A 43 14.15 -15.52 2.85
C PRO A 43 12.88 -15.91 2.12
N ASP A 44 11.85 -16.38 2.82
CA ASP A 44 10.58 -16.70 2.19
C ASP A 44 9.71 -15.45 1.99
N ALA A 45 9.05 -15.37 0.84
CA ALA A 45 8.21 -14.25 0.41
C ALA A 45 6.75 -14.68 0.22
N GLY A 46 6.36 -15.82 0.76
CA GLY A 46 5.01 -16.36 0.64
C GLY A 46 5.01 -17.88 0.51
N ASP A 47 3.93 -18.40 -0.08
CA ASP A 47 3.71 -19.82 -0.24
C ASP A 47 3.15 -20.15 -1.63
N ILE A 48 3.54 -21.29 -2.17
CA ILE A 48 3.07 -21.86 -3.44
C ILE A 48 2.45 -23.21 -3.16
N VAL A 49 1.28 -23.46 -3.72
CA VAL A 49 0.59 -24.74 -3.69
C VAL A 49 0.79 -25.45 -5.01
N TYR A 50 1.15 -26.72 -4.93
CA TYR A 50 1.31 -27.63 -6.05
C TYR A 50 0.23 -28.72 -6.01
N ASP A 51 -0.33 -29.01 -7.18
CA ASP A 51 -1.17 -30.17 -7.42
C ASP A 51 -0.46 -31.09 -8.40
N ASP A 52 -0.19 -32.33 -8.00
CA ASP A 52 0.60 -33.31 -8.76
C ASP A 52 1.88 -32.71 -9.39
N GLY A 53 2.63 -31.97 -8.58
CA GLY A 53 3.88 -31.33 -9.00
C GLY A 53 3.73 -30.08 -9.86
N THR A 54 2.51 -29.67 -10.20
CA THR A 54 2.23 -28.47 -10.98
C THR A 54 1.88 -27.29 -10.06
N PRO A 55 2.50 -26.11 -10.18
CA PRO A 55 2.14 -24.95 -9.38
C PRO A 55 0.78 -24.41 -9.81
N VAL A 56 -0.18 -24.34 -8.89
CA VAL A 56 -1.57 -23.97 -9.17
C VAL A 56 -2.04 -22.72 -8.45
N CYS A 57 -1.43 -22.40 -7.29
CA CYS A 57 -1.80 -21.24 -6.51
C CYS A 57 -0.58 -20.70 -5.78
N PHE A 58 -0.51 -19.37 -5.60
CA PHE A 58 0.45 -18.80 -4.65
C PHE A 58 -0.14 -17.61 -3.90
N GLN A 59 0.45 -17.29 -2.77
CA GLN A 59 0.23 -16.05 -2.04
C GLN A 59 1.55 -15.42 -1.65
N ALA A 60 1.74 -14.17 -2.05
CA ALA A 60 2.80 -13.34 -1.52
C ALA A 60 2.53 -13.00 -0.05
N CYS A 61 3.57 -13.06 0.77
CA CYS A 61 3.56 -12.64 2.16
C CYS A 61 4.85 -11.89 2.44
N MET A 62 4.73 -10.58 2.67
CA MET A 62 5.88 -9.72 2.86
C MET A 62 6.11 -9.46 4.34
N LEU A 63 7.35 -9.62 4.77
CA LEU A 63 7.75 -9.15 6.09
C LEU A 63 7.80 -7.61 6.05
N ARG A 64 7.28 -6.98 7.11
CA ARG A 64 7.33 -5.54 7.33
C ARG A 64 7.89 -5.26 8.71
N ARG A 65 8.72 -4.24 8.81
CA ARG A 65 9.17 -3.71 10.08
C ARG A 65 8.14 -2.72 10.59
N LEU A 66 7.75 -2.86 11.85
CA LEU A 66 6.84 -1.96 12.52
C LEU A 66 7.45 -1.52 13.85
N TYR A 67 6.90 -0.45 14.39
CA TYR A 67 7.18 0.01 15.73
C TYR A 67 5.88 0.07 16.53
N ASN A 68 5.90 -0.54 17.71
CA ASN A 68 4.87 -0.37 18.73
C ASN A 68 5.45 0.57 19.79
N GLY A 69 5.04 1.84 19.74
CA GLY A 69 5.79 2.90 20.41
C GLY A 69 7.22 2.98 19.86
N LYS A 70 8.21 2.72 20.69
CA LYS A 70 9.64 2.70 20.33
C LYS A 70 10.18 1.29 20.08
N THR A 71 9.38 0.26 20.34
CA THR A 71 9.79 -1.13 20.24
C THR A 71 9.62 -1.63 18.81
N GLU A 72 10.72 -2.08 18.21
CA GLU A 72 10.67 -2.73 16.90
C GLU A 72 9.96 -4.09 16.99
N VAL A 73 9.03 -4.32 16.10
CA VAL A 73 8.33 -5.59 15.93
C VAL A 73 8.21 -5.90 14.43
N PHE A 74 7.96 -7.16 14.10
CA PHE A 74 7.75 -7.54 12.70
C PHE A 74 6.29 -7.85 12.44
N GLY A 75 5.79 -7.35 11.34
CA GLY A 75 4.49 -7.68 10.78
C GLY A 75 4.64 -8.45 9.48
N LYS A 76 3.59 -9.14 9.11
CA LYS A 76 3.48 -9.85 7.85
C LYS A 76 2.29 -9.31 7.07
N VAL A 77 2.55 -8.77 5.89
CA VAL A 77 1.49 -8.34 4.96
C VAL A 77 1.15 -9.50 4.05
N ALA A 78 -0.14 -9.86 4.01
CA ALA A 78 -0.66 -10.73 2.97
C ALA A 78 -0.87 -9.90 1.69
N GLY A 79 -0.04 -10.16 0.70
CA GLY A 79 -0.10 -9.49 -0.59
C GLY A 79 -0.86 -10.29 -1.65
N LEU A 80 -0.42 -10.16 -2.90
CA LEU A 80 -1.05 -10.77 -4.07
C LEU A 80 -1.31 -12.27 -3.88
N THR A 81 -2.57 -12.67 -4.03
CA THR A 81 -2.98 -14.08 -4.12
C THR A 81 -3.37 -14.39 -5.56
N CYS A 82 -2.79 -15.43 -6.10
CA CYS A 82 -3.02 -15.84 -7.47
C CYS A 82 -3.42 -17.31 -7.53
N LEU A 83 -4.51 -17.60 -8.21
CA LEU A 83 -5.04 -18.96 -8.44
C LEU A 83 -5.23 -19.14 -9.93
N LYS A 84 -4.71 -20.23 -10.50
CA LYS A 84 -5.03 -20.61 -11.89
C LYS A 84 -6.51 -20.93 -12.02
N SER A 85 -7.07 -20.71 -13.22
CA SER A 85 -8.50 -20.91 -13.48
C SER A 85 -8.96 -22.37 -13.36
N ASP A 86 -8.05 -23.30 -13.58
CA ASP A 86 -8.22 -24.76 -13.52
C ASP A 86 -7.76 -25.38 -12.19
N ALA A 87 -7.30 -24.55 -11.24
CA ALA A 87 -6.82 -25.03 -9.96
C ALA A 87 -7.97 -25.56 -9.08
N PRO A 88 -7.73 -26.61 -8.29
CA PRO A 88 -8.67 -27.08 -7.27
C PRO A 88 -9.01 -25.95 -6.27
N ALA A 89 -10.29 -25.84 -5.89
CA ALA A 89 -10.75 -24.80 -4.97
C ALA A 89 -10.03 -24.85 -3.61
N GLU A 90 -9.66 -26.03 -3.17
CA GLU A 90 -8.91 -26.29 -1.95
C GLU A 90 -7.53 -25.61 -1.93
N SER A 91 -6.91 -25.44 -3.10
CA SER A 91 -5.60 -24.77 -3.24
C SER A 91 -5.61 -23.36 -2.67
N TYR A 92 -6.73 -22.63 -2.80
CA TYR A 92 -6.89 -21.31 -2.21
C TYR A 92 -6.91 -21.34 -0.68
N ILE A 93 -7.55 -22.37 -0.11
CA ILE A 93 -7.59 -22.56 1.34
C ILE A 93 -6.21 -22.93 1.86
N ASP A 94 -5.52 -23.84 1.18
CA ASP A 94 -4.20 -24.31 1.59
C ASP A 94 -3.18 -23.17 1.56
N VAL A 95 -3.18 -22.32 0.53
CA VAL A 95 -2.27 -21.16 0.49
C VAL A 95 -2.60 -20.14 1.58
N LYS A 96 -3.88 -19.95 1.93
CA LYS A 96 -4.27 -19.06 3.03
C LYS A 96 -3.86 -19.62 4.39
N ILE A 97 -3.94 -20.92 4.59
CA ILE A 97 -3.46 -21.57 5.82
C ILE A 97 -1.93 -21.41 5.94
N ALA A 98 -1.20 -21.65 4.86
CA ALA A 98 0.24 -21.45 4.83
C ALA A 98 0.62 -19.98 5.08
N ALA A 99 -0.09 -19.05 4.47
CA ALA A 99 0.12 -17.62 4.66
C ALA A 99 -0.08 -17.14 6.12
N ASN A 100 -0.85 -17.88 6.91
CA ASN A 100 -1.08 -17.55 8.32
C ASN A 100 0.08 -17.97 9.25
N ARG A 101 1.06 -18.72 8.75
CA ARG A 101 2.23 -19.10 9.55
C ARG A 101 3.04 -17.86 9.95
N PRO A 102 3.50 -17.78 11.22
CA PRO A 102 4.45 -16.74 11.59
C PRO A 102 5.73 -16.83 10.75
N ARG A 103 6.27 -15.67 10.34
CA ARG A 103 7.52 -15.57 9.60
C ARG A 103 8.49 -14.70 10.38
N HIS A 104 9.69 -15.23 10.63
CA HIS A 104 10.77 -14.51 11.32
C HIS A 104 10.29 -13.78 12.60
N GLY A 105 9.56 -14.48 13.48
CA GLY A 105 9.04 -13.90 14.70
C GLY A 105 7.97 -12.80 14.48
N SER A 106 7.33 -12.75 13.30
CA SER A 106 6.26 -11.79 13.06
C SER A 106 5.13 -11.98 14.07
N VAL A 107 4.74 -10.89 14.72
CA VAL A 107 3.74 -10.88 15.80
C VAL A 107 2.37 -10.42 15.31
N ILE A 108 2.30 -9.76 14.14
CA ILE A 108 1.07 -9.29 13.54
C ILE A 108 1.03 -9.65 12.05
N GLY A 109 -0.12 -10.13 11.59
CA GLY A 109 -0.45 -10.25 10.18
C GLY A 109 -1.50 -9.23 9.81
N PHE A 110 -1.35 -8.57 8.67
CA PHE A 110 -2.34 -7.63 8.16
C PHE A 110 -2.43 -7.69 6.64
N GLY A 111 -3.55 -7.26 6.11
CA GLY A 111 -3.81 -7.27 4.69
C GLY A 111 -5.00 -6.43 4.31
N ASN A 112 -5.07 -6.12 3.03
CA ASN A 112 -6.18 -5.43 2.41
C ASN A 112 -6.78 -6.32 1.33
N SER A 113 -8.11 -6.41 1.24
CA SER A 113 -8.79 -7.19 0.22
C SER A 113 -9.90 -6.38 -0.44
N GLN A 114 -9.89 -6.36 -1.77
CA GLN A 114 -10.99 -5.79 -2.55
C GLN A 114 -12.22 -6.72 -2.60
N ASN A 115 -12.05 -7.99 -2.27
CA ASN A 115 -13.14 -8.97 -2.18
C ASN A 115 -13.26 -9.51 -0.76
N ALA A 116 -13.95 -8.74 0.09
CA ALA A 116 -14.13 -9.04 1.50
C ALA A 116 -14.78 -10.40 1.75
N GLU A 117 -15.81 -10.78 1.00
CA GLU A 117 -16.51 -12.06 1.22
C GLU A 117 -15.58 -13.26 1.01
N SER A 118 -14.80 -13.24 -0.07
CA SER A 118 -13.81 -14.29 -0.33
C SER A 118 -12.70 -14.30 0.71
N ALA A 119 -12.20 -13.12 1.11
CA ALA A 119 -11.18 -13.02 2.15
C ALA A 119 -11.71 -13.50 3.50
N TYR A 120 -12.90 -13.05 3.92
CA TYR A 120 -13.51 -13.48 5.17
C TYR A 120 -13.82 -14.98 5.18
N SER A 121 -14.35 -15.52 4.10
CA SER A 121 -14.64 -16.96 4.00
C SER A 121 -13.36 -17.77 4.10
N ALA A 122 -12.31 -17.41 3.38
CA ALA A 122 -11.03 -18.08 3.42
C ALA A 122 -10.36 -17.95 4.79
N HIS A 123 -10.36 -16.76 5.41
CA HIS A 123 -9.83 -16.57 6.76
C HIS A 123 -10.61 -17.34 7.81
N ARG A 124 -11.95 -17.38 7.71
CA ARG A 124 -12.79 -18.17 8.61
C ARG A 124 -12.53 -19.67 8.48
N MET A 125 -12.34 -20.16 7.27
CA MET A 125 -12.03 -21.57 7.05
C MET A 125 -10.61 -21.91 7.50
N ALA A 126 -9.63 -21.04 7.24
CA ALA A 126 -8.27 -21.19 7.72
C ALA A 126 -8.21 -21.16 9.26
N SER A 127 -8.95 -20.27 9.91
CA SER A 127 -9.03 -20.16 11.37
C SER A 127 -9.69 -21.37 12.02
N LYS A 128 -10.65 -22.03 11.37
CA LYS A 128 -11.23 -23.29 11.88
C LYS A 128 -10.24 -24.46 11.85
N LYS A 129 -9.35 -24.48 10.85
CA LYS A 129 -8.32 -25.53 10.73
C LYS A 129 -7.07 -25.22 11.55
N ASN A 130 -6.80 -23.95 11.79
CA ASN A 130 -5.64 -23.50 12.56
C ASN A 130 -6.08 -22.32 13.43
N PRO A 131 -6.11 -22.44 14.77
CA PRO A 131 -6.72 -21.47 15.69
C PRO A 131 -5.96 -20.12 15.82
N THR A 132 -5.33 -19.64 14.77
CA THR A 132 -4.83 -18.28 14.68
C THR A 132 -6.01 -17.36 14.40
N THR A 133 -6.49 -16.68 15.40
CA THR A 133 -7.62 -15.77 15.33
C THR A 133 -7.24 -14.53 14.53
N PHE A 134 -7.85 -14.36 13.35
CA PHE A 134 -7.95 -13.08 12.70
C PHE A 134 -9.22 -12.40 13.16
N GLU A 135 -9.09 -11.41 14.01
CA GLU A 135 -10.14 -10.46 14.33
C GLU A 135 -9.80 -9.18 13.56
N GLY A 136 -10.57 -8.86 12.52
CA GLY A 136 -10.45 -7.61 11.82
C GLY A 136 -11.45 -6.61 12.37
N PRO A 137 -11.10 -5.34 12.55
CA PRO A 137 -12.12 -4.32 12.67
C PRO A 137 -12.92 -4.30 11.37
N GLU A 138 -14.23 -4.16 11.46
CA GLU A 138 -15.14 -3.95 10.32
C GLU A 138 -14.94 -2.56 9.67
N SER A 139 -13.71 -2.07 9.66
CA SER A 139 -13.40 -0.77 9.10
C SER A 139 -13.26 -0.90 7.59
N CYS A 140 -14.34 -0.62 6.88
CA CYS A 140 -14.30 -0.47 5.43
C CYS A 140 -13.40 0.70 5.05
N ALA A 141 -12.34 0.45 4.31
CA ALA A 141 -11.59 1.50 3.65
C ALA A 141 -12.52 2.22 2.67
N ARG A 142 -12.41 3.54 2.61
CA ARG A 142 -13.23 4.37 1.75
C ARG A 142 -12.39 4.97 0.65
N PHE A 143 -12.87 4.90 -0.58
CA PHE A 143 -12.27 5.67 -1.66
C PHE A 143 -12.70 7.11 -1.56
N LEU A 144 -11.75 7.99 -1.22
CA LEU A 144 -11.92 9.42 -1.27
C LEU A 144 -11.33 9.94 -2.57
N TRP A 145 -12.00 10.91 -3.22
CA TRP A 145 -11.52 11.47 -4.47
C TRP A 145 -11.94 12.91 -4.68
N ARG A 146 -11.23 13.60 -5.57
CA ARG A 146 -11.57 14.92 -6.07
C ARG A 146 -11.30 15.06 -7.55
N VAL A 147 -12.04 15.95 -8.18
CA VAL A 147 -11.74 16.41 -9.55
C VAL A 147 -10.67 17.49 -9.50
N VAL A 148 -9.57 17.27 -10.20
CA VAL A 148 -8.46 18.23 -10.33
C VAL A 148 -8.71 19.21 -11.47
N ARG A 149 -9.30 18.71 -12.59
CA ARG A 149 -9.62 19.47 -13.80
C ARG A 149 -11.08 19.29 -14.21
N PRO A 150 -12.02 20.10 -13.70
CA PRO A 150 -13.46 19.87 -13.90
C PRO A 150 -13.90 19.84 -15.35
N LEU A 151 -13.46 20.80 -16.16
CA LEU A 151 -13.87 20.88 -17.57
C LEU A 151 -13.37 19.70 -18.40
N GLU A 152 -12.13 19.28 -18.21
CA GLU A 152 -11.56 18.11 -18.89
C GLU A 152 -12.26 16.82 -18.43
N CYS A 153 -12.57 16.73 -17.16
CA CYS A 153 -13.30 15.58 -16.59
C CYS A 153 -14.72 15.51 -17.19
N LEU A 154 -15.42 16.62 -17.29
CA LEU A 154 -16.74 16.68 -17.92
C LEU A 154 -16.67 16.27 -19.39
N ALA A 155 -15.75 16.82 -20.15
CA ALA A 155 -15.55 16.48 -21.56
C ALA A 155 -15.23 14.96 -21.74
N TYR A 156 -14.44 14.40 -20.84
CA TYR A 156 -14.15 12.97 -20.82
C TYR A 156 -15.41 12.11 -20.58
N PHE A 157 -16.25 12.51 -19.61
CA PHE A 157 -17.51 11.81 -19.34
C PHE A 157 -18.51 11.92 -20.49
N ILE A 158 -18.63 13.10 -21.12
CA ILE A 158 -19.49 13.33 -22.27
C ILE A 158 -19.05 12.40 -23.42
N ARG A 159 -17.78 12.41 -23.78
CA ARG A 159 -17.23 11.51 -24.82
C ARG A 159 -17.55 10.05 -24.55
N ARG A 160 -17.37 9.62 -23.31
CA ARG A 160 -17.61 8.22 -22.91
C ARG A 160 -19.08 7.82 -22.97
N LYS A 161 -19.99 8.68 -22.45
CA LYS A 161 -21.42 8.32 -22.33
C LYS A 161 -22.19 8.60 -23.60
N ILE A 162 -21.93 9.72 -24.27
CA ILE A 162 -22.72 10.15 -25.41
C ILE A 162 -22.19 9.51 -26.70
N PHE A 163 -20.89 9.57 -26.91
CA PHE A 163 -20.29 9.06 -28.14
C PHE A 163 -19.86 7.58 -28.07
N LYS A 164 -20.10 6.90 -26.93
CA LYS A 164 -19.66 5.52 -26.69
C LYS A 164 -18.20 5.27 -27.10
N ALA A 165 -17.43 6.35 -27.22
CA ALA A 165 -16.03 6.28 -27.56
C ALA A 165 -15.34 5.34 -26.55
N GLY A 166 -14.76 4.26 -27.04
CA GLY A 166 -13.95 3.38 -26.23
C GLY A 166 -12.94 4.21 -25.43
N LEU A 167 -12.72 3.84 -24.18
CA LEU A 167 -11.63 4.45 -23.44
C LEU A 167 -10.36 4.23 -24.25
N PRO A 168 -9.55 5.26 -24.50
CA PRO A 168 -8.21 5.04 -24.99
C PRO A 168 -7.60 3.96 -24.10
N LYS A 169 -7.04 2.91 -24.69
CA LYS A 169 -6.27 1.92 -23.94
C LYS A 169 -4.98 2.58 -23.52
N TRP A 170 -5.04 3.40 -22.48
CA TRP A 170 -3.88 4.03 -21.88
C TRP A 170 -3.11 2.91 -21.18
N LYS A 171 -2.06 2.43 -21.83
CA LYS A 171 -1.15 1.43 -21.25
C LYS A 171 0.07 2.05 -20.59
N GLU A 172 0.21 3.37 -20.66
CA GLU A 172 1.39 4.05 -20.21
C GLU A 172 1.09 4.94 -19.01
N PHE A 173 1.89 4.79 -17.98
CA PHE A 173 1.90 5.71 -16.84
C PHE A 173 2.38 7.09 -17.31
N SER A 174 1.83 8.16 -16.72
CA SER A 174 2.37 9.50 -16.96
C SER A 174 3.76 9.58 -16.37
N THR A 175 4.73 9.95 -17.18
CA THR A 175 6.09 10.26 -16.74
C THR A 175 6.22 11.76 -16.46
N LEU A 176 6.80 12.11 -15.33
CA LEU A 176 7.05 13.49 -14.94
C LEU A 176 8.41 13.93 -15.46
N SER A 177 8.50 15.18 -15.93
CA SER A 177 9.80 15.77 -16.24
C SER A 177 10.68 15.85 -14.98
N SER A 178 11.99 15.83 -15.15
CA SER A 178 12.98 15.97 -14.07
C SER A 178 13.12 17.39 -13.52
N ALA A 179 12.19 18.29 -13.83
CA ALA A 179 12.29 19.69 -13.39
C ALA A 179 12.15 19.82 -11.87
N ASP A 180 13.02 20.62 -11.30
CA ASP A 180 12.96 21.02 -9.90
C ASP A 180 11.62 21.71 -9.58
N TYR A 181 11.15 21.46 -8.40
CA TYR A 181 9.94 22.07 -7.88
C TYR A 181 10.09 22.38 -6.41
N GLU A 182 9.99 23.64 -6.06
CA GLU A 182 10.02 24.11 -4.69
C GLU A 182 9.02 25.24 -4.52
N VAL A 183 8.32 25.25 -3.39
CA VAL A 183 7.36 26.30 -3.01
C VAL A 183 7.34 26.50 -1.50
N LYS A 184 7.15 27.76 -1.05
CA LYS A 184 6.90 28.08 0.34
C LYS A 184 5.40 28.08 0.64
N ARG A 185 5.04 27.45 1.75
CA ARG A 185 3.69 27.42 2.32
C ARG A 185 3.76 27.77 3.81
N GLY A 186 3.59 29.05 4.14
CA GLY A 186 3.83 29.54 5.48
C GLY A 186 5.27 29.29 5.92
N GLU A 187 5.47 28.57 7.00
CA GLU A 187 6.80 28.20 7.52
C GLU A 187 7.42 26.97 6.81
N LEU A 188 6.67 26.32 5.93
CA LEU A 188 7.13 25.12 5.26
C LEU A 188 7.70 25.45 3.88
N SER A 189 8.83 24.82 3.54
CA SER A 189 9.31 24.65 2.17
C SER A 189 8.88 23.27 1.70
N ILE A 190 8.14 23.19 0.59
CA ILE A 190 7.72 21.93 -0.03
C ILE A 190 8.51 21.75 -1.31
N ARG A 191 9.23 20.64 -1.40
CA ARG A 191 10.10 20.31 -2.54
C ARG A 191 9.71 18.97 -3.14
N ARG A 192 9.85 18.86 -4.45
CA ARG A 192 9.82 17.57 -5.11
C ARG A 192 11.14 16.86 -4.86
N LEU A 193 11.06 15.65 -4.35
CA LEU A 193 12.21 14.78 -4.16
C LEU A 193 12.30 13.83 -5.37
N MET A 194 13.47 13.79 -6.00
CA MET A 194 13.75 12.96 -7.19
C MET A 194 14.38 11.62 -6.81
N GLU A 195 14.82 11.51 -5.57
CA GLU A 195 15.48 10.33 -5.01
C GLU A 195 15.04 10.14 -3.57
N ILE A 196 15.11 8.91 -3.10
CA ILE A 196 14.86 8.55 -1.72
C ILE A 196 16.19 8.50 -1.00
N LYS A 197 16.38 9.40 -0.05
CA LYS A 197 17.66 9.59 0.65
C LYS A 197 17.53 9.38 2.15
N PRO A 198 18.53 8.73 2.80
CA PRO A 198 18.56 8.55 4.25
C PRO A 198 18.46 9.86 5.03
N GLU A 199 19.11 10.94 4.53
CA GLU A 199 19.09 12.26 5.16
C GLU A 199 17.69 12.86 5.29
N PHE A 200 16.73 12.35 4.51
CA PHE A 200 15.33 12.75 4.62
C PHE A 200 14.52 11.71 5.40
N PHE A 201 14.49 10.47 4.93
CA PHE A 201 13.56 9.46 5.44
C PHE A 201 13.98 8.89 6.79
N ASP A 202 15.25 8.58 6.97
CA ASP A 202 15.74 8.03 8.25
C ASP A 202 15.70 9.09 9.35
N VAL A 203 16.02 10.36 9.02
CA VAL A 203 15.91 11.48 9.96
C VAL A 203 14.45 11.71 10.36
N LEU A 204 13.52 11.72 9.37
CA LEU A 204 12.10 11.88 9.63
C LEU A 204 11.53 10.75 10.50
N MET A 205 11.89 9.50 10.18
CA MET A 205 11.44 8.34 10.95
C MET A 205 12.00 8.34 12.38
N ALA A 206 13.29 8.63 12.54
CA ALA A 206 13.92 8.71 13.84
C ALA A 206 13.30 9.82 14.72
N GLU A 207 12.95 10.96 14.12
CA GLU A 207 12.30 12.05 14.84
C GLU A 207 10.86 11.68 15.25
N TYR A 208 10.11 11.06 14.36
CA TYR A 208 8.76 10.56 14.64
C TYR A 208 8.74 9.56 15.81
N LEU A 209 9.68 8.62 15.85
CA LEU A 209 9.76 7.60 16.89
C LEU A 209 10.05 8.17 18.28
N LYS A 210 10.55 9.41 18.42
CA LYS A 210 10.75 10.02 19.75
C LYS A 210 9.44 10.23 20.50
N THR A 211 8.37 10.53 19.78
CA THR A 211 7.03 10.83 20.33
C THR A 211 5.98 9.78 19.99
N ASN A 212 6.32 8.76 19.18
CA ASN A 212 5.38 7.73 18.81
C ASN A 212 5.01 6.84 20.00
N GLU A 213 3.72 6.69 20.23
CA GLU A 213 3.14 5.80 21.23
C GLU A 213 2.28 4.70 20.59
N GLY A 214 2.06 4.79 19.28
CA GLY A 214 1.18 3.91 18.52
C GLY A 214 1.92 2.87 17.68
N LEU A 215 1.14 2.17 16.86
CA LEU A 215 1.65 1.21 15.89
C LEU A 215 1.87 1.90 14.54
N VAL A 216 3.08 1.81 14.00
CA VAL A 216 3.45 2.41 12.72
C VAL A 216 4.39 1.51 11.94
N CYS A 217 4.17 1.36 10.63
CA CYS A 217 5.15 0.74 9.75
C CYS A 217 6.37 1.64 9.57
N SER A 218 7.52 1.03 9.50
CA SER A 218 8.78 1.72 9.20
C SER A 218 8.73 2.40 7.84
N ARG A 219 9.29 3.60 7.79
CA ARG A 219 9.44 4.43 6.59
C ARG A 219 10.87 4.91 6.45
N THR A 220 11.82 4.01 6.71
CA THR A 220 13.24 4.26 6.44
C THR A 220 13.49 4.38 4.94
N ALA A 221 14.60 5.00 4.58
CA ALA A 221 14.99 5.15 3.17
C ALA A 221 15.06 3.78 2.46
N GLU A 222 15.58 2.75 3.10
CA GLU A 222 15.68 1.39 2.54
C GLU A 222 14.29 0.83 2.15
N GLU A 223 13.30 0.99 3.03
CA GLU A 223 11.96 0.44 2.80
C GLU A 223 11.14 1.30 1.83
N VAL A 224 11.29 2.62 1.89
CA VAL A 224 10.62 3.54 0.96
C VAL A 224 11.23 3.42 -0.45
N GLU A 225 12.57 3.26 -0.55
CA GLU A 225 13.26 2.99 -1.83
C GLU A 225 12.78 1.69 -2.45
N TRP A 226 12.64 0.63 -1.66
CA TRP A 226 12.11 -0.64 -2.15
C TRP A 226 10.72 -0.50 -2.78
N ILE A 227 9.83 0.29 -2.18
CA ILE A 227 8.44 0.42 -2.66
C ILE A 227 8.33 1.44 -3.79
N PHE A 228 8.99 2.59 -3.67
CA PHE A 228 8.78 3.73 -4.57
C PHE A 228 9.99 4.14 -5.40
N GLY A 229 11.20 3.68 -5.06
CA GLY A 229 12.45 4.21 -5.60
C GLY A 229 12.50 4.22 -7.12
N GLU A 230 12.27 3.07 -7.75
CA GLU A 230 12.19 2.94 -9.20
C GLU A 230 11.16 3.90 -9.82
N ARG A 231 9.97 3.98 -9.22
CA ARG A 231 8.86 4.81 -9.73
C ARG A 231 9.10 6.31 -9.54
N VAL A 232 9.84 6.69 -8.52
CA VAL A 232 10.26 8.08 -8.31
C VAL A 232 11.31 8.47 -9.32
N LYS A 233 12.34 7.63 -9.53
CA LYS A 233 13.43 7.88 -10.48
C LYS A 233 12.94 8.00 -11.91
N ASN A 234 12.03 7.14 -12.32
CA ASN A 234 11.48 7.16 -13.68
C ASN A 234 10.28 8.11 -13.87
N GLY A 235 9.92 8.91 -12.85
CA GLY A 235 8.86 9.91 -12.92
C GLY A 235 7.43 9.36 -12.92
N GLN A 236 7.21 8.11 -12.58
CA GLN A 236 5.86 7.54 -12.45
C GLN A 236 5.19 7.95 -11.14
N CYS A 237 5.98 8.32 -10.13
CA CYS A 237 5.50 8.88 -8.87
C CYS A 237 5.95 10.33 -8.71
N VAL A 238 5.12 11.12 -8.06
CA VAL A 238 5.50 12.39 -7.44
C VAL A 238 5.72 12.15 -5.96
N LEU A 239 6.86 12.58 -5.46
CA LEU A 239 7.20 12.58 -4.06
C LEU A 239 7.46 14.04 -3.66
N LEU A 240 6.60 14.59 -2.78
CA LEU A 240 6.76 15.92 -2.22
C LEU A 240 7.21 15.80 -0.77
N GLY A 241 8.35 16.39 -0.42
CA GLY A 241 8.85 16.49 0.94
C GLY A 241 8.60 17.89 1.51
N ALA A 242 8.16 17.95 2.76
CA ALA A 242 8.00 19.18 3.53
C ALA A 242 9.18 19.37 4.47
N PHE A 243 9.69 20.59 4.52
CA PHE A 243 10.79 20.99 5.37
C PHE A 243 10.39 22.21 6.21
N LYS A 244 10.81 22.21 7.48
CA LYS A 244 10.73 23.36 8.36
C LYS A 244 12.15 23.66 8.87
N ASP A 245 12.62 24.87 8.69
CA ASP A 245 13.98 25.28 9.05
C ASP A 245 15.06 24.33 8.51
N GLY A 246 14.86 23.86 7.26
CA GLY A 246 15.77 22.94 6.58
C GLY A 246 15.65 21.46 7.00
N LYS A 247 14.90 21.15 8.05
CA LYS A 247 14.71 19.77 8.54
C LYS A 247 13.48 19.12 7.91
N PRO A 248 13.52 17.82 7.56
CA PRO A 248 12.36 17.10 7.07
C PRO A 248 11.29 16.98 8.15
N VAL A 249 10.05 17.31 7.80
CA VAL A 249 8.92 17.24 8.73
C VAL A 249 7.73 16.44 8.19
N GLY A 250 7.77 16.01 6.92
CA GLY A 250 6.75 15.14 6.34
C GLY A 250 6.88 14.98 4.83
N TYR A 251 6.11 14.07 4.26
CA TYR A 251 6.05 13.85 2.81
C TYR A 251 4.69 13.32 2.36
N ILE A 252 4.47 13.35 1.05
CA ILE A 252 3.36 12.70 0.38
C ILE A 252 3.81 12.10 -0.94
N VAL A 253 3.34 10.88 -1.25
CA VAL A 253 3.61 10.17 -2.50
C VAL A 253 2.31 9.96 -3.25
N ALA A 254 2.31 10.27 -4.54
CA ALA A 254 1.21 9.92 -5.44
C ALA A 254 1.76 9.41 -6.79
N ARG A 255 1.02 8.50 -7.41
CA ARG A 255 1.35 8.00 -8.74
C ARG A 255 0.19 8.13 -9.71
N SER A 256 0.49 8.17 -11.01
CA SER A 256 -0.52 8.02 -12.04
C SER A 256 -0.98 6.56 -12.12
N LYS A 257 -2.28 6.34 -12.36
CA LYS A 257 -2.77 5.05 -12.83
C LYS A 257 -2.50 4.89 -14.34
N PRO A 258 -2.60 3.66 -14.89
CA PRO A 258 -2.33 3.40 -16.30
C PRO A 258 -3.15 4.23 -17.29
N ASP A 259 -4.26 4.85 -16.84
CA ASP A 259 -5.05 5.78 -17.65
C ASP A 259 -4.50 7.23 -17.64
N ALA A 260 -3.37 7.49 -16.98
CA ALA A 260 -2.70 8.78 -16.79
C ALA A 260 -3.60 9.93 -16.32
N LYS A 261 -4.89 9.71 -16.19
CA LYS A 261 -5.93 10.70 -15.82
C LYS A 261 -6.26 10.65 -14.34
N ARG A 262 -6.10 9.47 -13.74
CA ARG A 262 -6.28 9.28 -12.32
C ARG A 262 -4.93 9.18 -11.64
N TRP A 263 -4.81 9.88 -10.53
CA TRP A 263 -3.65 9.84 -9.66
C TRP A 263 -4.09 9.35 -8.30
N GLN A 264 -3.30 8.49 -7.69
CA GLN A 264 -3.57 7.87 -6.40
C GLN A 264 -2.50 8.26 -5.40
N ILE A 265 -2.92 8.76 -4.24
CA ILE A 265 -2.04 8.91 -3.09
C ILE A 265 -1.73 7.53 -2.56
N LEU A 266 -0.44 7.21 -2.46
CA LEU A 266 0.06 5.90 -2.03
C LEU A 266 0.60 5.93 -0.61
N ASP A 267 1.11 7.09 -0.17
CA ASP A 267 1.58 7.29 1.20
C ASP A 267 1.62 8.76 1.56
N TRP A 268 1.56 9.03 2.84
CA TRP A 268 1.86 10.31 3.47
C TRP A 268 2.42 10.07 4.86
N PHE A 269 3.23 10.99 5.34
CA PHE A 269 3.78 10.92 6.68
C PHE A 269 4.08 12.34 7.17
N ALA A 270 3.78 12.63 8.42
CA ALA A 270 4.03 13.93 9.01
C ALA A 270 4.43 13.77 10.47
N LEU A 271 5.43 14.54 10.92
CA LEU A 271 5.82 14.56 12.32
C LEU A 271 4.61 14.94 13.19
N GLU A 272 4.50 14.29 14.36
CA GLU A 272 3.46 14.50 15.35
C GLU A 272 2.02 14.33 14.77
N ASP A 273 1.87 13.56 13.68
CA ASP A 273 0.63 13.46 12.90
C ASP A 273 0.03 14.83 12.57
N SER A 274 0.88 15.82 12.34
CA SER A 274 0.52 17.23 12.23
C SER A 274 -0.49 17.50 11.10
N PRO A 275 -1.71 17.93 11.42
CA PRO A 275 -2.70 18.30 10.42
C PRO A 275 -2.20 19.38 9.47
N LYS A 276 -1.45 20.37 9.96
CA LYS A 276 -0.92 21.50 9.16
C LYS A 276 0.05 21.06 8.09
N ILE A 277 0.94 20.11 8.42
CA ILE A 277 1.91 19.55 7.47
C ILE A 277 1.16 18.77 6.37
N LEU A 278 0.25 17.87 6.77
CA LEU A 278 -0.52 17.08 5.82
C LEU A 278 -1.41 17.96 4.92
N GLU A 279 -2.07 18.98 5.48
CA GLU A 279 -2.86 19.93 4.70
C GLU A 279 -2.02 20.67 3.67
N SER A 280 -0.83 21.11 4.06
CA SER A 280 0.09 21.82 3.16
C SER A 280 0.57 20.92 2.03
N LEU A 281 0.91 19.66 2.32
CA LEU A 281 1.31 18.66 1.35
C LEU A 281 0.18 18.32 0.38
N LEU A 282 -1.04 18.10 0.88
CA LEU A 282 -2.23 17.82 0.04
C LEU A 282 -2.59 19.01 -0.85
N ALA A 283 -2.56 20.22 -0.30
CA ALA A 283 -2.81 21.44 -1.07
C ALA A 283 -1.80 21.56 -2.22
N GLU A 284 -0.52 21.35 -1.91
CA GLU A 284 0.54 21.47 -2.91
C GLU A 284 0.51 20.33 -3.94
N LEU A 285 0.21 19.10 -3.52
CA LEU A 285 0.00 17.99 -4.43
C LEU A 285 -1.10 18.31 -5.45
N CYS A 286 -2.22 18.87 -5.01
CA CYS A 286 -3.31 19.27 -5.90
C CYS A 286 -2.87 20.34 -6.92
N VAL A 287 -2.08 21.33 -6.47
CA VAL A 287 -1.52 22.39 -7.36
C VAL A 287 -0.52 21.79 -8.34
N PHE A 288 0.37 20.95 -7.85
CA PHE A 288 1.37 20.26 -8.69
C PHE A 288 0.69 19.42 -9.77
N LEU A 289 -0.25 18.58 -9.40
CA LEU A 289 -0.97 17.73 -10.36
C LEU A 289 -1.71 18.55 -11.40
N LYS A 290 -2.36 19.65 -11.00
CA LYS A 290 -3.06 20.54 -11.92
C LYS A 290 -2.12 21.22 -12.92
N ARG A 291 -0.90 21.60 -12.49
CA ARG A 291 0.02 22.40 -13.32
C ARG A 291 0.98 21.53 -14.15
N LYS A 292 1.39 20.39 -13.62
CA LYS A 292 2.51 19.60 -14.13
C LYS A 292 2.14 18.25 -14.75
N THR A 293 0.85 17.85 -14.65
CA THR A 293 0.40 16.56 -15.14
C THR A 293 -0.93 16.67 -15.87
N PRO A 294 -1.34 15.65 -16.64
CA PRO A 294 -2.68 15.58 -17.23
C PRO A 294 -3.74 15.06 -16.26
N ALA A 295 -3.47 15.08 -14.95
CA ALA A 295 -4.37 14.55 -13.93
C ALA A 295 -5.76 15.20 -13.99
N MET A 296 -6.79 14.39 -14.08
CA MET A 296 -8.19 14.82 -13.99
C MET A 296 -8.77 14.56 -12.60
N MET A 297 -8.30 13.50 -11.95
CA MET A 297 -8.77 13.07 -10.65
C MET A 297 -7.58 12.71 -9.75
N LEU A 298 -7.73 13.02 -8.46
CA LEU A 298 -6.88 12.54 -7.38
C LEU A 298 -7.72 11.68 -6.45
N GLU A 299 -7.23 10.52 -6.09
CA GLU A 299 -7.93 9.56 -5.22
C GLU A 299 -6.99 9.01 -4.13
N VAL A 300 -7.59 8.51 -3.06
CA VAL A 300 -6.89 7.79 -2.00
C VAL A 300 -7.81 6.69 -1.45
N ILE A 301 -7.21 5.58 -1.06
CA ILE A 301 -7.88 4.64 -0.17
C ILE A 301 -7.68 5.16 1.25
N GLY A 302 -8.73 5.70 1.84
CA GLY A 302 -8.69 6.24 3.20
C GLY A 302 -9.12 5.19 4.20
N PHE A 303 -8.24 4.92 5.16
CA PHE A 303 -8.58 4.16 6.36
C PHE A 303 -9.03 5.11 7.47
N PRO A 304 -9.79 4.64 8.48
CA PRO A 304 -10.18 5.46 9.61
C PRO A 304 -8.97 5.75 10.50
N THR A 305 -8.23 6.79 10.15
CA THR A 305 -7.05 7.29 10.88
C THR A 305 -7.25 8.75 11.26
N ALA A 306 -6.35 9.30 12.05
CA ALA A 306 -6.34 10.74 12.39
C ALA A 306 -6.31 11.65 11.15
N ALA A 307 -5.75 11.18 10.04
CA ALA A 307 -5.69 11.90 8.77
C ALA A 307 -7.04 11.98 8.02
N GLN A 308 -7.99 11.11 8.32
CA GLN A 308 -9.24 11.00 7.54
C GLN A 308 -10.04 12.31 7.43
N PRO A 309 -10.21 13.13 8.48
CA PRO A 309 -10.91 14.41 8.36
C PRO A 309 -10.22 15.37 7.40
N ILE A 310 -8.89 15.36 7.37
CA ILE A 310 -8.09 16.18 6.46
C ILE A 310 -8.22 15.67 5.04
N LEU A 311 -8.06 14.36 4.84
CA LEU A 311 -8.25 13.73 3.54
C LEU A 311 -9.65 14.05 2.97
N LYS A 312 -10.71 13.94 3.77
CA LYS A 312 -12.09 14.28 3.34
C LYS A 312 -12.25 15.75 2.95
N ARG A 313 -11.56 16.67 3.62
CA ARG A 313 -11.59 18.09 3.26
C ARG A 313 -11.00 18.34 1.86
N TYR A 314 -9.90 17.65 1.53
CA TYR A 314 -9.21 17.79 0.24
C TYR A 314 -9.77 16.89 -0.86
N LEU A 315 -10.34 15.74 -0.51
CA LEU A 315 -10.97 14.76 -1.40
C LEU A 315 -12.43 14.55 -0.93
N PRO A 316 -13.33 15.50 -1.22
CA PRO A 316 -14.65 15.56 -0.60
C PRO A 316 -15.63 14.53 -1.13
N HIS A 317 -15.32 13.86 -2.22
CA HIS A 317 -16.20 12.87 -2.79
C HIS A 317 -15.80 11.48 -2.28
N GLU A 318 -16.80 10.70 -1.92
CA GLU A 318 -16.63 9.35 -1.43
C GLU A 318 -17.28 8.37 -2.42
N ARG A 319 -16.59 7.29 -2.72
CA ARG A 319 -17.13 6.17 -3.47
C ARG A 319 -17.05 4.92 -2.60
N GLN A 320 -18.19 4.32 -2.33
CA GLN A 320 -18.22 2.96 -1.84
C GLN A 320 -17.78 2.06 -3.00
N THR A 321 -16.57 1.58 -2.94
CA THR A 321 -16.18 0.42 -3.73
C THR A 321 -16.44 -0.78 -2.88
N GLY A 322 -17.11 -1.79 -3.44
CA GLY A 322 -17.40 -3.00 -2.70
C GLY A 322 -16.17 -3.41 -1.87
N HIS A 323 -16.32 -3.30 -0.57
CA HIS A 323 -15.58 -4.01 0.45
C HIS A 323 -14.03 -4.02 0.40
N ASN A 324 -13.37 -2.86 0.46
CA ASN A 324 -12.00 -2.85 0.93
C ASN A 324 -11.99 -3.09 2.43
N VAL A 325 -11.69 -4.30 2.83
CA VAL A 325 -11.56 -4.68 4.23
C VAL A 325 -10.09 -4.72 4.59
N PHE A 326 -9.73 -3.94 5.58
CA PHE A 326 -8.49 -4.13 6.29
C PHE A 326 -8.69 -5.22 7.33
N SER A 327 -7.88 -6.26 7.28
CA SER A 327 -7.86 -7.32 8.27
C SER A 327 -6.48 -7.39 8.92
N TRP A 328 -6.46 -7.61 10.21
CA TRP A 328 -5.25 -7.86 10.97
C TRP A 328 -5.47 -9.01 11.94
N GLY A 329 -4.40 -9.62 12.40
CA GLY A 329 -4.47 -10.67 13.39
C GLY A 329 -3.10 -11.00 13.95
N SER A 330 -3.07 -11.63 15.12
CA SER A 330 -1.86 -12.12 15.74
C SER A 330 -2.10 -13.48 16.36
N SER A 331 -1.16 -14.40 16.16
CA SER A 331 -1.11 -15.67 16.90
C SER A 331 -0.56 -15.49 18.33
N ASN A 332 0.14 -14.37 18.58
CA ASN A 332 0.63 -14.01 19.90
C ASN A 332 -0.49 -13.31 20.67
N LYS A 333 -1.04 -13.99 21.68
CA LYS A 333 -2.16 -13.50 22.50
C LYS A 333 -1.80 -12.21 23.26
N GLU A 334 -0.65 -12.17 23.88
CA GLU A 334 -0.19 -11.01 24.67
C GLU A 334 -0.01 -9.77 23.78
N PHE A 335 0.64 -9.94 22.64
CA PHE A 335 0.77 -8.87 21.66
C PHE A 335 -0.59 -8.39 21.15
N ARG A 336 -1.51 -9.31 20.82
CA ARG A 336 -2.87 -8.95 20.37
C ARG A 336 -3.59 -8.11 21.42
N GLU A 337 -3.56 -8.52 22.69
CA GLU A 337 -4.19 -7.78 23.78
C GLU A 337 -3.56 -6.39 23.98
N SER A 338 -2.25 -6.23 23.77
CA SER A 338 -1.57 -4.95 23.86
C SER A 338 -1.89 -4.01 22.69
N VAL A 339 -2.15 -4.56 21.51
CA VAL A 339 -2.36 -3.78 20.26
C VAL A 339 -3.85 -3.46 20.02
N LEU A 340 -4.77 -4.28 20.52
CA LEU A 340 -6.22 -4.07 20.36
C LEU A 340 -6.66 -2.63 20.68
N PRO A 341 -6.31 -2.06 21.84
CA PRO A 341 -6.71 -0.69 22.17
C PRO A 341 -6.13 0.35 21.22
N ILE A 342 -4.96 0.06 20.65
CA ILE A 342 -4.27 0.94 19.71
C ILE A 342 -4.98 0.92 18.35
N ILE A 343 -5.33 -0.27 17.86
CA ILE A 343 -5.97 -0.46 16.56
C ILE A 343 -7.40 0.09 16.55
N ASP A 344 -8.12 -0.07 17.65
CA ASP A 344 -9.47 0.48 17.78
C ASP A 344 -9.50 2.00 17.97
N THR A 345 -8.33 2.62 18.21
CA THR A 345 -8.20 4.06 18.37
C THR A 345 -7.55 4.65 17.11
N PRO A 346 -8.30 5.35 16.21
CA PRO A 346 -7.76 5.85 14.95
C PRO A 346 -6.55 6.79 15.05
N LYS A 347 -6.31 7.36 16.24
CA LYS A 347 -5.16 8.26 16.51
C LYS A 347 -3.87 7.52 16.85
N SER A 348 -3.97 6.26 17.24
CA SER A 348 -2.84 5.52 17.80
C SER A 348 -2.23 4.54 16.80
N TRP A 349 -2.82 4.39 15.63
CA TRP A 349 -2.25 3.62 14.54
C TRP A 349 -2.20 4.43 13.27
N PHE A 350 -1.00 4.66 12.79
CA PHE A 350 -0.79 5.24 11.48
C PHE A 350 -0.83 4.13 10.43
N PHE A 351 -1.93 4.08 9.68
CA PHE A 351 -2.13 3.11 8.62
C PHE A 351 -2.60 3.81 7.33
N GLY A 352 -2.00 3.44 6.20
CA GLY A 352 -2.32 3.96 4.89
C GLY A 352 -2.09 2.93 3.78
N PRO A 353 -2.22 3.32 2.51
CA PRO A 353 -1.98 2.43 1.38
C PRO A 353 -0.58 1.82 1.35
N TYR A 354 0.43 2.55 1.87
CA TYR A 354 1.82 2.09 2.00
C TYR A 354 1.95 0.82 2.84
N ASP A 355 1.13 0.67 3.84
CA ASP A 355 1.25 -0.40 4.83
C ASP A 355 0.72 -1.74 4.30
N GLY A 356 -0.09 -1.72 3.24
CA GLY A 356 -0.58 -2.89 2.52
C GLY A 356 0.16 -3.17 1.21
N ASP A 357 -0.46 -3.99 0.35
CA ASP A 357 0.03 -4.29 -1.00
C ASP A 357 -0.48 -3.30 -2.07
N GLU A 358 -1.38 -2.40 -1.70
CA GLU A 358 -1.99 -1.43 -2.63
C GLU A 358 -0.95 -0.46 -3.23
N CYS A 359 0.11 -0.16 -2.51
CA CYS A 359 1.20 0.68 -3.00
C CYS A 359 2.08 -0.02 -4.06
N MET A 360 2.01 -1.35 -4.17
CA MET A 360 2.81 -2.14 -5.11
C MET A 360 2.10 -2.39 -6.44
N ASN A 361 0.76 -2.28 -6.48
CA ASN A 361 -0.08 -2.56 -7.65
C ASN A 361 -0.14 -1.41 -8.65
#